data_f053081d5f40a93d5dddda0cd6da6e2b
#
_entry.id   f053081d5f40a93d5dddda0cd6da6e2b
#
_cell.length_a   1.000
_cell.length_b   1.000
_cell.length_c   1.000
_cell.angle_alpha   90.00
_cell.angle_beta   90.00
_cell.angle_gamma   90.00
#
_symmetry.space_group_name_H-M   'P 1'
#
loop_
_entity.id
_entity.type
_entity.pdbx_description
1 polymer ?
#
loop_
_entity_poly.entity_id
_entity_poly.type
_entity_poly.pdbx_seq_one_letter_code
_entity_poly.pdbx_strand_id
1 'polypeptide(L)'
;NIPAILAVAQQKGCNGKDLIKGILTGYEVQVNLVKGICLHEHKIDHIAHLGPSVAAGLVSLLNLKTDLIYQSVQQALHITVSTRQSRKGEISSWKAFAPAHAGKLAVEAVDRCMRGEGAPSPIYEGEDSVIAYVLSGPDKEYIVPLPNINEPKKAILETYTKEHSAEYQSQALIDLALSLIHISEPTRPSV
;
A
#
# COMPACT_ATOMS: atom_id res chain seq x y z
N ASN A 1 2.59 -2.97 2.79
CA ASN A 1 2.45 -4.30 2.17
C ASN A 1 3.21 -5.40 2.93
N ILE A 2 4.53 -5.27 3.09
CA ILE A 2 5.41 -6.37 3.55
C ILE A 2 4.96 -7.03 4.86
N PRO A 3 4.64 -6.30 5.96
CA PRO A 3 4.34 -6.96 7.23
C PRO A 3 3.17 -7.94 7.18
N ALA A 4 2.07 -7.57 6.52
CA ALA A 4 0.88 -8.43 6.41
C ALA A 4 1.16 -9.68 5.56
N ILE A 5 1.87 -9.52 4.44
CA ILE A 5 2.24 -10.62 3.55
C ILE A 5 3.21 -11.57 4.25
N LEU A 6 4.21 -11.03 4.97
CA LEU A 6 5.18 -11.81 5.75
C LEU A 6 4.51 -12.62 6.86
N ALA A 7 3.58 -12.00 7.61
CA ALA A 7 2.86 -12.68 8.69
C ALA A 7 2.08 -13.91 8.18
N VAL A 8 1.38 -13.77 7.05
CA VAL A 8 0.67 -14.89 6.42
C VAL A 8 1.64 -15.93 5.87
N ALA A 9 2.76 -15.50 5.25
CA ALA A 9 3.77 -16.42 4.76
C ALA A 9 4.36 -17.28 5.88
N GLN A 10 4.67 -16.67 7.04
CA GLN A 10 5.15 -17.38 8.22
C GLN A 10 4.10 -18.35 8.77
N GLN A 11 2.85 -17.89 8.92
CA GLN A 11 1.77 -18.74 9.42
C GLN A 11 1.50 -19.95 8.53
N LYS A 12 1.62 -19.80 7.22
CA LYS A 12 1.35 -20.86 6.23
C LYS A 12 2.58 -21.68 5.85
N GLY A 13 3.75 -21.35 6.36
CA GLY A 13 5.00 -22.04 6.02
C GLY A 13 5.38 -21.86 4.54
N CYS A 14 5.06 -20.70 3.94
CA CYS A 14 5.41 -20.42 2.55
C CYS A 14 6.93 -20.28 2.39
N ASN A 15 7.43 -20.68 1.22
CA ASN A 15 8.86 -20.52 0.90
C ASN A 15 9.20 -19.07 0.48
N GLY A 16 10.51 -18.77 0.39
CA GLY A 16 10.97 -17.42 0.04
C GLY A 16 10.57 -16.95 -1.37
N LYS A 17 10.39 -17.87 -2.33
CA LYS A 17 9.96 -17.51 -3.68
C LYS A 17 8.50 -17.03 -3.68
N ASP A 18 7.64 -17.73 -2.94
CA ASP A 18 6.24 -17.33 -2.79
C ASP A 18 6.13 -15.99 -2.05
N LEU A 19 6.94 -15.78 -1.00
CA LEU A 19 6.99 -14.52 -0.28
C LEU A 19 7.39 -13.36 -1.19
N ILE A 20 8.48 -13.49 -1.95
CA ILE A 20 8.93 -12.48 -2.90
C ILE A 20 7.84 -12.20 -3.95
N LYS A 21 7.23 -13.24 -4.51
CA LYS A 21 6.13 -13.09 -5.48
C LYS A 21 4.95 -12.31 -4.90
N GLY A 22 4.55 -12.60 -3.68
CA GLY A 22 3.48 -11.88 -2.98
C GLY A 22 3.83 -10.40 -2.77
N ILE A 23 5.04 -10.11 -2.28
CA ILE A 23 5.53 -8.74 -2.07
C ILE A 23 5.56 -7.97 -3.40
N LEU A 24 6.16 -8.54 -4.45
CA LEU A 24 6.22 -7.91 -5.77
C LEU A 24 4.83 -7.61 -6.32
N THR A 25 3.87 -8.52 -6.16
CA THR A 25 2.49 -8.29 -6.59
C THR A 25 1.83 -7.15 -5.81
N GLY A 26 2.00 -7.12 -4.49
CA GLY A 26 1.47 -6.03 -3.67
C GLY A 26 2.04 -4.66 -4.04
N TYR A 27 3.35 -4.57 -4.29
CA TYR A 27 3.97 -3.32 -4.75
C TYR A 27 3.53 -2.94 -6.16
N GLU A 28 3.43 -3.90 -7.08
CA GLU A 28 2.98 -3.64 -8.43
C GLU A 28 1.58 -3.00 -8.45
N VAL A 29 0.67 -3.56 -7.68
CA VAL A 29 -0.69 -3.02 -7.58
C VAL A 29 -0.67 -1.63 -6.90
N GLN A 30 0.02 -1.48 -5.76
CA GLN A 30 0.00 -0.22 -5.02
C GLN A 30 0.62 0.94 -5.78
N VAL A 31 1.80 0.75 -6.35
CA VAL A 31 2.51 1.82 -7.05
C VAL A 31 1.73 2.25 -8.30
N ASN A 32 1.17 1.30 -9.04
CA ASN A 32 0.39 1.63 -10.22
C ASN A 32 -0.97 2.25 -9.89
N LEU A 33 -1.62 1.85 -8.79
CA LEU A 33 -2.80 2.56 -8.27
C LEU A 33 -2.47 4.01 -7.92
N VAL A 34 -1.34 4.27 -7.26
CA VAL A 34 -0.89 5.64 -6.94
C VAL A 34 -0.63 6.47 -8.19
N LYS A 35 -0.07 5.86 -9.25
CA LYS A 35 0.15 6.54 -10.54
C LYS A 35 -1.16 6.89 -11.24
N GLY A 36 -2.15 5.98 -11.19
CA GLY A 36 -3.42 6.17 -11.87
C GLY A 36 -4.42 7.01 -11.09
N ILE A 37 -4.39 6.99 -9.77
CA ILE A 37 -5.38 7.61 -8.88
C ILE A 37 -4.69 8.36 -7.75
N CYS A 38 -4.64 9.68 -7.83
CA CYS A 38 -4.09 10.52 -6.77
C CYS A 38 -5.11 10.74 -5.64
N LEU A 39 -5.13 9.88 -4.62
CA LEU A 39 -6.06 9.97 -3.49
C LEU A 39 -5.95 11.29 -2.72
N HIS A 40 -4.80 11.98 -2.76
CA HIS A 40 -4.59 13.25 -2.08
C HIS A 40 -5.48 14.37 -2.63
N GLU A 41 -5.75 14.37 -3.92
CA GLU A 41 -6.66 15.32 -4.57
C GLU A 41 -8.08 15.20 -4.01
N HIS A 42 -8.48 13.97 -3.72
CA HIS A 42 -9.80 13.64 -3.19
C HIS A 42 -9.90 13.64 -1.66
N LYS A 43 -8.83 14.04 -0.94
CA LYS A 43 -8.78 14.02 0.53
C LYS A 43 -8.99 12.63 1.16
N ILE A 44 -8.67 11.60 0.41
CA ILE A 44 -8.72 10.20 0.86
C ILE A 44 -7.34 9.77 1.36
N ASP A 45 -7.32 8.96 2.41
CA ASP A 45 -6.08 8.39 2.94
C ASP A 45 -5.54 7.31 1.97
N HIS A 46 -4.23 7.33 1.77
CA HIS A 46 -3.56 6.36 0.88
C HIS A 46 -3.64 4.91 1.36
N ILE A 47 -4.14 4.64 2.57
CA ILE A 47 -4.46 3.27 3.00
C ILE A 47 -5.54 2.63 2.12
N ALA A 48 -6.37 3.41 1.42
CA ALA A 48 -7.32 2.90 0.45
C ALA A 48 -6.64 2.17 -0.73
N HIS A 49 -5.38 2.50 -1.06
CA HIS A 49 -4.58 1.72 -2.01
C HIS A 49 -3.86 0.55 -1.34
N LEU A 50 -3.58 0.64 -0.05
CA LEU A 50 -2.86 -0.40 0.69
C LEU A 50 -3.70 -1.67 0.86
N GLY A 51 -4.99 -1.54 1.21
CA GLY A 51 -5.89 -2.69 1.38
C GLY A 51 -5.92 -3.60 0.14
N PRO A 52 -6.34 -3.08 -1.04
CA PRO A 52 -6.35 -3.83 -2.29
C PRO A 52 -4.99 -4.43 -2.67
N SER A 53 -3.91 -3.66 -2.45
CA SER A 53 -2.55 -4.09 -2.79
C SER A 53 -2.08 -5.26 -1.94
N VAL A 54 -2.34 -5.22 -0.63
CA VAL A 54 -2.04 -6.33 0.28
C VAL A 54 -2.88 -7.55 -0.08
N ALA A 55 -4.18 -7.37 -0.37
CA ALA A 55 -5.05 -8.47 -0.78
C ALA A 55 -4.52 -9.17 -2.05
N ALA A 56 -4.17 -8.41 -3.08
CA ALA A 56 -3.57 -8.95 -4.30
C ALA A 56 -2.25 -9.70 -4.01
N GLY A 57 -1.39 -9.13 -3.15
CA GLY A 57 -0.15 -9.76 -2.72
C GLY A 57 -0.37 -11.09 -2.00
N LEU A 58 -1.36 -11.16 -1.11
CA LEU A 58 -1.70 -12.37 -0.36
C LEU A 58 -2.25 -13.47 -1.26
N VAL A 59 -3.15 -13.15 -2.20
CA VAL A 59 -3.69 -14.13 -3.14
C VAL A 59 -2.57 -14.68 -4.03
N SER A 60 -1.62 -13.82 -4.44
CA SER A 60 -0.43 -14.23 -5.19
C SER A 60 0.53 -15.08 -4.35
N LEU A 61 0.79 -14.72 -3.09
CA LEU A 61 1.58 -15.50 -2.13
C LEU A 61 1.05 -16.94 -2.00
N LEU A 62 -0.26 -17.05 -1.82
CA LEU A 62 -0.96 -18.31 -1.57
C LEU A 62 -1.27 -19.11 -2.83
N ASN A 63 -0.86 -18.65 -4.00
CA ASN A 63 -1.14 -19.28 -5.30
C ASN A 63 -2.63 -19.54 -5.57
N LEU A 64 -3.50 -18.61 -5.16
CA LEU A 64 -4.93 -18.74 -5.32
C LEU A 64 -5.36 -18.35 -6.76
N LYS A 65 -6.59 -18.72 -7.13
CA LYS A 65 -7.15 -18.42 -8.45
C LYS A 65 -7.37 -16.92 -8.66
N THR A 66 -7.31 -16.46 -9.91
CA THR A 66 -7.48 -15.06 -10.29
C THR A 66 -8.82 -14.47 -9.82
N ASP A 67 -9.90 -15.25 -9.85
CA ASP A 67 -11.21 -14.80 -9.37
C ASP A 67 -11.18 -14.40 -7.89
N LEU A 68 -10.35 -15.07 -7.08
CA LEU A 68 -10.15 -14.71 -5.69
C LEU A 68 -9.35 -13.40 -5.54
N ILE A 69 -8.43 -13.09 -6.47
CA ILE A 69 -7.77 -11.76 -6.49
C ILE A 69 -8.84 -10.69 -6.70
N TYR A 70 -9.68 -10.86 -7.69
CA TYR A 70 -10.74 -9.90 -8.01
C TYR A 70 -11.65 -9.65 -6.82
N GLN A 71 -12.20 -10.70 -6.20
CA GLN A 71 -13.07 -10.57 -5.04
C GLN A 71 -12.36 -9.96 -3.83
N SER A 72 -11.14 -10.41 -3.53
CA SER A 72 -10.38 -9.94 -2.36
C SER A 72 -9.97 -8.48 -2.47
N VAL A 73 -9.57 -8.02 -3.66
CA VAL A 73 -9.20 -6.63 -3.93
C VAL A 73 -10.41 -5.71 -3.72
N GLN A 74 -11.57 -6.10 -4.23
CA GLN A 74 -12.78 -5.29 -4.10
C GLN A 74 -13.27 -5.23 -2.65
N GLN A 75 -13.31 -6.37 -1.95
CA GLN A 75 -13.68 -6.37 -0.53
C GLN A 75 -12.69 -5.54 0.30
N ALA A 76 -11.39 -5.69 0.07
CA ALA A 76 -10.38 -4.92 0.78
C ALA A 76 -10.49 -3.41 0.51
N LEU A 77 -10.79 -2.99 -0.71
CA LEU A 77 -11.04 -1.58 -1.02
C LEU A 77 -12.24 -1.03 -0.25
N HIS A 78 -13.35 -1.74 -0.30
CA HIS A 78 -14.60 -1.32 0.34
C HIS A 78 -14.42 -1.00 1.83
N ILE A 79 -13.62 -1.79 2.54
CA ILE A 79 -13.41 -1.65 3.99
C ILE A 79 -12.22 -0.77 4.38
N THR A 80 -11.38 -0.34 3.44
CA THR A 80 -10.19 0.49 3.74
C THR A 80 -10.30 1.93 3.26
N VAL A 81 -11.38 2.31 2.59
CA VAL A 81 -11.62 3.71 2.20
C VAL A 81 -11.83 4.57 3.44
N SER A 82 -11.00 5.58 3.61
CA SER A 82 -11.08 6.54 4.72
C SER A 82 -10.54 7.90 4.33
N THR A 83 -10.96 8.95 5.05
CA THR A 83 -10.51 10.30 4.78
C THR A 83 -9.12 10.59 5.34
N ARG A 84 -8.47 11.64 4.84
CA ARG A 84 -7.17 12.12 5.34
C ARG A 84 -7.25 12.85 6.69
N GLN A 85 -8.40 12.92 7.34
CA GLN A 85 -8.51 13.62 8.63
C GLN A 85 -7.57 13.04 9.69
N SER A 86 -7.30 11.72 9.65
CA SER A 86 -6.33 11.06 10.54
C SER A 86 -4.88 11.57 10.41
N ARG A 87 -4.59 12.32 9.35
CA ARG A 87 -3.25 12.87 9.05
C ARG A 87 -3.19 14.39 9.10
N LYS A 88 -4.28 15.04 9.50
CA LYS A 88 -4.41 16.50 9.61
C LYS A 88 -4.93 16.89 10.98
N GLY A 89 -4.71 18.15 11.37
CA GLY A 89 -5.09 18.62 12.69
C GLY A 89 -4.24 17.99 13.78
N GLU A 90 -4.84 17.63 14.89
CA GLU A 90 -4.16 16.95 15.99
C GLU A 90 -3.77 15.52 15.58
N ILE A 91 -2.49 15.22 15.62
CA ILE A 91 -1.96 13.91 15.23
C ILE A 91 -2.11 12.94 16.39
N SER A 92 -2.87 11.88 16.15
CA SER A 92 -3.07 10.79 17.11
C SER A 92 -2.19 9.58 16.79
N SER A 93 -2.11 8.65 17.73
CA SER A 93 -1.46 7.34 17.54
C SER A 93 -2.08 6.54 16.39
N TRP A 94 -3.32 6.79 16.03
CA TRP A 94 -4.00 6.15 14.89
C TRP A 94 -3.24 6.32 13.57
N LYS A 95 -2.53 7.43 13.36
CA LYS A 95 -1.71 7.64 12.17
C LYS A 95 -0.68 6.52 11.96
N ALA A 96 -0.11 5.98 13.04
CA ALA A 96 0.84 4.87 12.98
C ALA A 96 0.14 3.52 12.77
N PHE A 97 -1.07 3.34 13.32
CA PHE A 97 -1.82 2.08 13.25
C PHE A 97 -2.62 1.90 11.96
N ALA A 98 -3.03 2.97 11.30
CA ALA A 98 -3.89 2.89 10.12
C ALA A 98 -3.35 1.96 9.02
N PRO A 99 -2.05 1.97 8.65
CA PRO A 99 -1.52 1.03 7.67
C PRO A 99 -1.55 -0.43 8.13
N ALA A 100 -1.27 -0.68 9.42
CA ALA A 100 -1.32 -2.02 9.99
C ALA A 100 -2.75 -2.55 10.02
N HIS A 101 -3.71 -1.68 10.36
CA HIS A 101 -5.13 -2.02 10.35
C HIS A 101 -5.63 -2.35 8.93
N ALA A 102 -5.24 -1.56 7.92
CA ALA A 102 -5.55 -1.87 6.53
C ALA A 102 -4.99 -3.23 6.10
N GLY A 103 -3.76 -3.56 6.53
CA GLY A 103 -3.17 -4.87 6.29
C GLY A 103 -3.96 -6.01 6.95
N LYS A 104 -4.41 -5.82 8.21
CA LYS A 104 -5.29 -6.78 8.91
C LYS A 104 -6.59 -7.00 8.14
N LEU A 105 -7.25 -5.92 7.72
CA LEU A 105 -8.50 -6.00 6.97
C LEU A 105 -8.33 -6.70 5.62
N ALA A 106 -7.20 -6.48 4.95
CA ALA A 106 -6.88 -7.18 3.71
C ALA A 106 -6.69 -8.70 3.93
N VAL A 107 -6.04 -9.11 5.03
CA VAL A 107 -5.94 -10.55 5.40
C VAL A 107 -7.33 -11.14 5.62
N GLU A 108 -8.18 -10.43 6.34
CA GLU A 108 -9.57 -10.85 6.58
C GLU A 108 -10.36 -10.94 5.26
N ALA A 109 -10.24 -9.97 4.37
CA ALA A 109 -10.91 -9.98 3.06
C ALA A 109 -10.50 -11.21 2.22
N VAL A 110 -9.22 -11.56 2.21
CA VAL A 110 -8.73 -12.76 1.51
C VAL A 110 -9.27 -14.03 2.15
N ASP A 111 -9.27 -14.15 3.49
CA ASP A 111 -9.80 -15.31 4.19
C ASP A 111 -11.30 -15.52 3.92
N ARG A 112 -12.09 -14.45 3.94
CA ARG A 112 -13.52 -14.48 3.63
C ARG A 112 -13.76 -14.94 2.19
N CYS A 113 -13.04 -14.39 1.21
CA CYS A 113 -13.17 -14.80 -0.18
C CYS A 113 -12.74 -16.26 -0.39
N MET A 114 -11.73 -16.74 0.32
CA MET A 114 -11.34 -18.17 0.31
C MET A 114 -12.44 -19.09 0.86
N ARG A 115 -13.30 -18.58 1.74
CA ARG A 115 -14.47 -19.29 2.26
C ARG A 115 -15.70 -19.17 1.36
N GLY A 116 -15.59 -18.49 0.22
CA GLY A 116 -16.68 -18.35 -0.74
C GLY A 116 -17.55 -17.11 -0.54
N GLU A 117 -17.17 -16.17 0.33
CA GLU A 117 -17.88 -14.89 0.43
C GLU A 117 -17.61 -14.04 -0.81
N GLY A 118 -18.68 -13.51 -1.42
CA GLY A 118 -18.60 -12.53 -2.50
C GLY A 118 -18.26 -11.14 -1.98
N ALA A 119 -17.69 -10.31 -2.83
CA ALA A 119 -17.39 -8.91 -2.57
C ALA A 119 -18.31 -7.97 -3.34
N PRO A 120 -18.48 -6.70 -2.90
CA PRO A 120 -19.12 -5.68 -3.72
C PRO A 120 -18.41 -5.59 -5.06
N SER A 121 -19.13 -5.79 -6.17
CA SER A 121 -18.52 -5.90 -7.50
C SER A 121 -19.44 -5.33 -8.58
N PRO A 122 -18.93 -4.43 -9.43
CA PRO A 122 -17.63 -3.76 -9.36
C PRO A 122 -17.58 -2.67 -8.26
N ILE A 123 -16.45 -2.55 -7.53
CA ILE A 123 -16.34 -1.56 -6.44
C ILE A 123 -15.85 -0.18 -6.92
N TYR A 124 -15.00 -0.15 -7.94
CA TYR A 124 -14.51 1.11 -8.50
C TYR A 124 -15.52 1.79 -9.41
N GLU A 125 -16.28 1.03 -10.17
CA GLU A 125 -17.16 1.46 -11.25
C GLU A 125 -18.62 1.18 -10.92
N GLY A 126 -19.53 2.00 -11.42
CA GLY A 126 -20.97 1.88 -11.20
C GLY A 126 -21.59 3.11 -10.55
N GLU A 127 -22.90 3.12 -10.41
CA GLU A 127 -23.67 4.26 -9.93
C GLU A 127 -23.29 4.68 -8.51
N ASP A 128 -23.08 3.71 -7.59
CA ASP A 128 -22.72 3.93 -6.19
C ASP A 128 -21.26 3.58 -5.87
N SER A 129 -20.38 3.66 -6.85
CA SER A 129 -19.00 3.21 -6.75
C SER A 129 -18.06 4.19 -6.05
N VAL A 130 -16.83 3.73 -5.80
CA VAL A 130 -15.74 4.56 -5.27
C VAL A 130 -15.41 5.73 -6.21
N ILE A 131 -15.42 5.53 -7.53
CA ILE A 131 -15.19 6.62 -8.49
C ILE A 131 -16.31 7.64 -8.39
N ALA A 132 -17.56 7.22 -8.33
CA ALA A 132 -18.72 8.08 -8.32
C ALA A 132 -18.81 8.99 -7.08
N TYR A 133 -18.55 8.44 -5.89
CA TYR A 133 -18.80 9.15 -4.62
C TYR A 133 -17.56 9.52 -3.82
N VAL A 134 -16.45 8.84 -4.06
CA VAL A 134 -15.22 9.04 -3.26
C VAL A 134 -14.15 9.77 -4.07
N LEU A 135 -14.19 9.67 -5.39
CA LEU A 135 -13.24 10.34 -6.29
C LEU A 135 -13.90 11.49 -7.05
N SER A 136 -13.76 11.54 -8.36
CA SER A 136 -14.16 12.72 -9.17
C SER A 136 -15.54 12.64 -9.79
N GLY A 137 -16.36 11.67 -9.41
CA GLY A 137 -17.71 11.49 -9.95
C GLY A 137 -17.80 10.43 -11.05
N PRO A 138 -19.05 10.01 -11.42
CA PRO A 138 -19.28 8.84 -12.25
C PRO A 138 -18.78 8.98 -13.70
N ASP A 139 -18.62 10.21 -14.19
CA ASP A 139 -18.18 10.49 -15.56
C ASP A 139 -16.65 10.51 -15.71
N LYS A 140 -15.90 10.19 -14.64
CA LYS A 140 -14.44 10.19 -14.66
C LYS A 140 -13.89 8.80 -14.90
N GLU A 141 -12.87 8.74 -15.74
CA GLU A 141 -12.08 7.54 -15.98
C GLU A 141 -10.70 7.68 -15.34
N TYR A 142 -10.20 6.56 -14.81
CA TYR A 142 -8.85 6.44 -14.27
C TYR A 142 -8.11 5.31 -14.97
N ILE A 143 -6.91 5.60 -15.43
CA ILE A 143 -6.04 4.61 -16.06
C ILE A 143 -4.96 4.19 -15.07
N VAL A 144 -5.02 2.95 -14.63
CA VAL A 144 -4.00 2.35 -13.76
C VAL A 144 -3.02 1.58 -14.65
N PRO A 145 -1.75 2.00 -14.76
CA PRO A 145 -0.78 1.44 -15.71
C PRO A 145 -0.21 0.11 -15.21
N LEU A 146 -1.07 -0.91 -15.06
CA LEU A 146 -0.63 -2.26 -14.72
C LEU A 146 0.15 -2.89 -15.88
N PRO A 147 1.15 -3.74 -15.60
CA PRO A 147 1.90 -4.45 -16.63
C PRO A 147 1.02 -5.43 -17.40
N ASN A 148 1.36 -5.65 -18.67
CA ASN A 148 0.70 -6.68 -19.49
C ASN A 148 1.02 -8.09 -18.98
N ILE A 149 0.26 -9.07 -19.48
CA ILE A 149 0.54 -10.48 -19.21
C ILE A 149 1.96 -10.81 -19.69
N ASN A 150 2.75 -11.44 -18.83
CA ASN A 150 4.16 -11.81 -19.03
C ASN A 150 5.16 -10.65 -18.91
N GLU A 151 4.76 -9.43 -18.65
CA GLU A 151 5.69 -8.38 -18.27
C GLU A 151 6.17 -8.55 -16.81
N PRO A 152 7.45 -8.29 -16.54
CA PRO A 152 7.97 -8.41 -15.18
C PRO A 152 7.42 -7.31 -14.27
N LYS A 153 7.09 -7.68 -13.03
CA LYS A 153 6.71 -6.74 -11.97
C LYS A 153 7.91 -5.95 -11.52
N LYS A 154 7.96 -4.66 -11.82
CA LYS A 154 9.11 -3.77 -11.57
C LYS A 154 8.78 -2.57 -10.69
N ALA A 155 7.52 -2.34 -10.35
CA ALA A 155 7.10 -1.12 -9.66
C ALA A 155 7.78 -0.94 -8.29
N ILE A 156 8.20 -2.00 -7.62
CA ILE A 156 8.98 -1.92 -6.38
C ILE A 156 10.31 -1.17 -6.58
N LEU A 157 10.91 -1.23 -7.78
CA LEU A 157 12.17 -0.54 -8.10
C LEU A 157 11.98 0.99 -8.24
N GLU A 158 10.76 1.46 -8.32
CA GLU A 158 10.40 2.88 -8.34
C GLU A 158 10.17 3.43 -6.92
N THR A 159 10.40 2.62 -5.90
CA THR A 159 10.30 3.01 -4.50
C THR A 159 11.66 2.99 -3.82
N TYR A 160 11.78 3.72 -2.74
CA TYR A 160 12.99 3.71 -1.93
C TYR A 160 12.67 3.61 -0.44
N THR A 161 13.57 3.00 0.28
CA THR A 161 13.51 2.91 1.73
C THR A 161 14.05 4.20 2.33
N LYS A 162 13.38 4.72 3.34
CA LYS A 162 13.91 5.84 4.13
C LYS A 162 15.15 5.40 4.87
N GLU A 163 16.18 6.23 4.89
CA GLU A 163 17.40 6.02 5.66
C GLU A 163 17.16 6.27 7.15
N HIS A 164 16.44 7.35 7.45
CA HIS A 164 16.13 7.75 8.82
C HIS A 164 14.66 7.43 9.19
N SER A 165 14.42 7.04 10.43
CA SER A 165 13.07 6.82 10.98
C SER A 165 12.31 8.14 11.20
N ALA A 166 12.14 8.92 10.14
CA ALA A 166 11.55 10.24 10.15
C ALA A 166 10.58 10.42 8.97
N GLU A 167 9.87 11.54 8.96
CA GLU A 167 9.02 11.94 7.85
C GLU A 167 9.87 12.12 6.56
N TYR A 168 9.26 11.91 5.38
CA TYR A 168 9.99 11.91 4.11
C TYR A 168 10.74 13.23 3.85
N GLN A 169 10.09 14.36 4.09
CA GLN A 169 10.70 15.69 3.86
C GLN A 169 11.84 15.99 4.86
N SER A 170 11.90 15.26 5.96
CA SER A 170 12.96 15.41 6.96
C SER A 170 14.25 14.65 6.61
N GLN A 171 14.24 13.75 5.64
CA GLN A 171 15.42 12.95 5.30
C GLN A 171 16.62 13.84 4.96
N ALA A 172 16.48 14.71 3.97
CA ALA A 172 17.55 15.63 3.53
C ALA A 172 17.97 16.61 4.64
N LEU A 173 17.06 17.04 5.51
CA LEU A 173 17.39 17.93 6.63
C LEU A 173 18.24 17.22 7.69
N ILE A 174 17.97 15.93 7.92
CA ILE A 174 18.76 15.11 8.84
C ILE A 174 20.17 14.91 8.26
N ASP A 175 20.28 14.58 6.98
CA ASP A 175 21.58 14.44 6.31
C ASP A 175 22.39 15.73 6.36
N LEU A 176 21.75 16.87 6.11
CA LEU A 176 22.39 18.17 6.21
C LEU A 176 22.88 18.44 7.64
N ALA A 177 22.03 18.18 8.65
CA ALA A 177 22.44 18.38 10.05
C ALA A 177 23.61 17.50 10.43
N LEU A 178 23.62 16.23 10.03
CA LEU A 178 24.73 15.30 10.26
C LEU A 178 26.01 15.76 9.57
N SER A 179 25.94 16.28 8.35
CA SER A 179 27.11 16.82 7.64
C SER A 179 27.72 18.05 8.37
N LEU A 180 26.87 18.90 8.95
CA LEU A 180 27.32 20.08 9.71
C LEU A 180 28.03 19.70 11.03
N ILE A 181 27.63 18.62 11.68
CA ILE A 181 28.29 18.12 12.89
C ILE A 181 29.73 17.73 12.57
N HIS A 182 29.99 17.11 11.43
CA HIS A 182 31.36 16.76 10.99
C HIS A 182 32.22 17.97 10.63
N ILE A 183 31.63 19.06 10.18
CA ILE A 183 32.35 20.31 9.85
C ILE A 183 32.71 21.09 11.15
N SER A 184 31.91 20.97 12.20
CA SER A 184 32.07 21.73 13.44
C SER A 184 32.88 21.03 14.53
N GLU A 185 33.40 19.81 14.30
CA GLU A 185 34.36 19.21 15.23
C GLU A 185 35.66 20.03 15.21
N PRO A 186 36.04 20.69 16.32
CA PRO A 186 37.30 21.39 16.38
C PRO A 186 38.43 20.37 16.22
N THR A 187 39.24 20.55 15.20
CA THR A 187 40.52 19.83 15.06
C THR A 187 41.27 20.02 16.39
N ARG A 188 41.38 18.94 17.19
CA ARG A 188 42.23 18.96 18.36
C ARG A 188 43.64 19.37 17.90
N PRO A 189 44.25 20.42 18.48
CA PRO A 189 45.65 20.70 18.18
C PRO A 189 46.46 19.44 18.55
N SER A 190 47.24 18.94 17.59
CA SER A 190 48.25 17.93 17.87
C SER A 190 49.24 18.55 18.87
N VAL A 191 49.28 18.01 20.08
CA VAL A 191 50.31 18.29 21.09
C VAL A 191 51.56 17.52 20.73
#